data_36c51dd0adf61f912e1dcbb0f220982c
#
_entry.id   36c51dd0adf61f912e1dcbb0f220982c
#
_cell.length_a   1.000
_cell.length_b   1.000
_cell.length_c   1.000
_cell.angle_alpha   90.00
_cell.angle_beta   90.00
_cell.angle_gamma   90.00
#
_symmetry.space_group_name_H-M   'P 1'
#
loop_
_entity.id
_entity.type
_entity.pdbx_description
1 polymer ?
#
loop_
_entity_poly.entity_id
_entity_poly.type
_entity_poly.pdbx_seq_one_letter_code
_entity_poly.pdbx_strand_id
1 'polypeptide(L)'
;MQWIIAYLIAPAELGSSMANSTGAHHFKQSQGPHMTRRRKIYEGKAKILYEGPEPGTLIQYFKDDATAFNAQKKGTISGKGVINNRVSEHVFTRLSHIGIPTHFIRRLNMREQLIRQVEIVPIEVIVRNVAAGSLSKRLGIEEGTPLPHTLLEYCYKDDSLGDPLVAEEHIACFGWATQEEMQDISSMAIRINDFMCGMFAAIGIRLVDFKLEFGRLFDGDFSRIILADEISPDGCRLWDIETGEKLDKDRFRRDLGGEAEAYQEVARRLGLMPDESEGAVLDMVSHRLRKGK
;
A
#
# COMPACT_ATOMS: atom_id res chain seq x y z
N MET A 1 26.16 7.81 -6.31
CA MET A 1 26.27 6.78 -7.36
C MET A 1 25.82 5.47 -6.78
N GLN A 2 24.92 4.79 -7.48
CA GLN A 2 24.26 3.52 -7.13
C GLN A 2 23.20 3.60 -6.01
N TRP A 3 21.95 3.64 -6.47
CA TRP A 3 20.85 2.70 -6.23
C TRP A 3 19.61 3.21 -6.97
N ILE A 4 19.70 3.26 -8.29
CA ILE A 4 18.50 3.19 -9.14
C ILE A 4 18.24 1.69 -9.29
N ILE A 5 17.29 1.15 -8.55
CA ILE A 5 16.73 -0.18 -8.84
C ILE A 5 15.80 0.00 -10.04
N ALA A 6 16.38 0.19 -11.21
CA ALA A 6 15.70 -0.03 -12.46
C ALA A 6 15.58 -1.56 -12.63
N TYR A 7 14.36 -2.08 -12.62
CA TYR A 7 14.10 -3.45 -13.06
C TYR A 7 14.26 -3.51 -14.58
N LEU A 8 15.51 -3.55 -15.06
CA LEU A 8 15.84 -3.82 -16.44
C LEU A 8 15.65 -5.32 -16.70
N ILE A 9 14.65 -5.67 -17.49
CA ILE A 9 14.52 -7.00 -18.09
C ILE A 9 15.40 -7.01 -19.32
N ALA A 10 16.41 -7.89 -19.33
CA ALA A 10 17.16 -8.23 -20.54
C ALA A 10 16.24 -8.94 -21.55
N PRO A 11 16.36 -8.69 -22.86
CA PRO A 11 15.54 -9.37 -23.86
C PRO A 11 15.90 -10.85 -23.93
N ALA A 12 14.87 -11.71 -23.97
CA ALA A 12 15.01 -13.14 -24.16
C ALA A 12 15.49 -13.42 -25.58
N GLU A 13 16.61 -14.10 -25.71
CA GLU A 13 17.08 -14.63 -26.98
C GLU A 13 16.15 -15.73 -27.51
N LEU A 14 15.67 -15.53 -28.73
CA LEU A 14 14.95 -16.53 -29.51
C LEU A 14 15.90 -17.57 -30.04
N GLY A 15 16.00 -18.70 -29.36
CA GLY A 15 16.70 -19.90 -29.85
C GLY A 15 15.71 -20.85 -30.51
N SER A 16 15.75 -20.92 -31.84
CA SER A 16 15.08 -21.94 -32.65
C SER A 16 15.79 -23.26 -32.58
N SER A 17 15.13 -24.35 -32.20
CA SER A 17 15.54 -25.70 -32.52
C SER A 17 14.34 -26.61 -32.67
N MET A 18 14.07 -26.99 -33.92
CA MET A 18 13.23 -28.13 -34.27
C MET A 18 14.00 -29.42 -34.05
N ALA A 19 13.39 -30.38 -33.36
CA ALA A 19 13.72 -31.78 -33.54
C ALA A 19 12.52 -32.65 -33.18
N ASN A 20 12.06 -33.41 -34.18
CA ASN A 20 11.11 -34.52 -34.08
C ASN A 20 11.70 -35.68 -33.29
N SER A 21 10.90 -36.33 -32.44
CA SER A 21 10.93 -37.82 -32.37
C SER A 21 9.71 -38.35 -31.60
N THR A 22 9.18 -39.39 -32.18
CA THR A 22 8.07 -40.26 -31.80
C THR A 22 8.31 -41.09 -30.54
N GLY A 23 7.24 -41.33 -29.77
CA GLY A 23 6.98 -42.62 -29.15
C GLY A 23 7.23 -42.77 -27.65
N ALA A 24 6.20 -42.96 -26.91
CA ALA A 24 5.90 -43.96 -25.88
C ALA A 24 5.07 -43.37 -24.71
N HIS A 25 3.84 -43.82 -24.62
CA HIS A 25 2.98 -43.53 -23.47
C HIS A 25 3.53 -44.21 -22.21
N HIS A 26 4.01 -43.39 -21.28
CA HIS A 26 4.18 -43.78 -19.87
C HIS A 26 3.27 -42.89 -19.02
N PHE A 27 2.29 -43.52 -18.41
CA PHE A 27 1.44 -42.96 -17.36
C PHE A 27 2.38 -42.54 -16.20
N LYS A 28 2.73 -41.26 -16.12
CA LYS A 28 3.37 -40.69 -14.94
C LYS A 28 2.26 -40.28 -13.96
N GLN A 29 2.31 -40.92 -12.79
CA GLN A 29 1.54 -40.51 -11.61
C GLN A 29 1.69 -38.99 -11.42
N SER A 30 0.59 -38.28 -11.31
CA SER A 30 0.53 -36.86 -10.97
C SER A 30 1.11 -36.68 -9.57
N GLN A 31 2.37 -36.25 -9.50
CA GLN A 31 2.90 -35.65 -8.29
C GLN A 31 2.07 -34.40 -8.02
N GLY A 32 1.53 -34.29 -6.81
CA GLY A 32 0.78 -33.10 -6.35
C GLY A 32 1.61 -31.83 -6.57
N PRO A 33 0.98 -30.64 -6.56
CA PRO A 33 1.63 -29.41 -6.88
C PRO A 33 2.81 -29.20 -5.92
N HIS A 34 4.02 -29.36 -6.39
CA HIS A 34 5.21 -28.84 -5.74
C HIS A 34 4.95 -27.32 -5.54
N MET A 35 4.80 -26.87 -4.30
CA MET A 35 4.84 -25.45 -3.99
C MET A 35 6.23 -24.93 -4.38
N THR A 36 6.35 -24.49 -5.62
CA THR A 36 7.54 -23.78 -6.09
C THR A 36 7.71 -22.56 -5.23
N ARG A 37 8.83 -22.47 -4.52
CA ARG A 37 9.15 -21.32 -3.67
C ARG A 37 9.20 -20.08 -4.58
N ARG A 38 8.24 -19.16 -4.40
CA ARG A 38 8.15 -17.92 -5.18
C ARG A 38 9.45 -17.14 -5.06
N ARG A 39 9.95 -16.59 -6.18
CA ARG A 39 11.16 -15.77 -6.19
C ARG A 39 10.86 -14.45 -5.48
N LYS A 40 11.59 -14.17 -4.40
CA LYS A 40 11.55 -12.87 -3.72
C LYS A 40 12.29 -11.86 -4.58
N ILE A 41 11.61 -10.76 -4.93
CA ILE A 41 12.15 -9.68 -5.74
C ILE A 41 12.70 -8.58 -4.86
N TYR A 42 11.94 -8.20 -3.82
CA TYR A 42 12.30 -7.11 -2.92
C TYR A 42 11.75 -7.36 -1.53
N GLU A 43 12.43 -6.86 -0.50
CA GLU A 43 11.93 -6.83 0.87
C GLU A 43 12.18 -5.46 1.47
N GLY A 44 11.08 -4.77 1.81
CA GLY A 44 11.08 -3.48 2.49
C GLY A 44 10.73 -3.62 3.99
N LYS A 45 10.54 -2.47 4.62
CA LYS A 45 10.23 -2.35 6.06
C LYS A 45 8.92 -3.07 6.44
N ALA A 46 7.86 -2.92 5.64
CA ALA A 46 6.52 -3.43 5.95
C ALA A 46 6.00 -4.46 4.92
N LYS A 47 6.69 -4.66 3.81
CA LYS A 47 6.23 -5.48 2.67
C LYS A 47 7.34 -6.33 2.08
N ILE A 48 6.93 -7.42 1.40
CA ILE A 48 7.79 -8.24 0.56
C ILE A 48 7.12 -8.35 -0.81
N LEU A 49 7.90 -8.17 -1.87
CA LEU A 49 7.45 -8.40 -3.24
C LEU A 49 8.02 -9.72 -3.76
N TYR A 50 7.13 -10.55 -4.28
CA TYR A 50 7.47 -11.78 -4.97
C TYR A 50 7.07 -11.67 -6.43
N GLU A 51 7.70 -12.49 -7.28
CA GLU A 51 7.30 -12.65 -8.67
C GLU A 51 5.85 -13.14 -8.75
N GLY A 52 5.07 -12.52 -9.62
CA GLY A 52 3.67 -12.86 -9.85
C GLY A 52 3.52 -14.08 -10.78
N PRO A 53 2.31 -14.62 -10.90
CA PRO A 53 2.02 -15.78 -11.75
C PRO A 53 2.07 -15.46 -13.25
N GLU A 54 1.94 -14.18 -13.62
CA GLU A 54 1.92 -13.70 -15.00
C GLU A 54 2.99 -12.64 -15.21
N PRO A 55 3.61 -12.54 -16.40
CA PRO A 55 4.53 -11.47 -16.72
C PRO A 55 3.92 -10.10 -16.43
N GLY A 56 4.70 -9.18 -15.87
CA GLY A 56 4.24 -7.84 -15.50
C GLY A 56 3.37 -7.81 -14.24
N THR A 57 3.32 -8.90 -13.47
CA THR A 57 2.64 -8.93 -12.16
C THR A 57 3.59 -9.26 -11.02
N LEU A 58 3.24 -8.78 -9.82
CA LEU A 58 3.93 -9.09 -8.56
C LEU A 58 2.92 -9.51 -7.51
N ILE A 59 3.40 -10.27 -6.51
CA ILE A 59 2.64 -10.55 -5.29
C ILE A 59 3.24 -9.71 -4.17
N GLN A 60 2.42 -8.82 -3.60
CA GLN A 60 2.77 -7.98 -2.46
C GLN A 60 2.29 -8.65 -1.17
N TYR A 61 3.23 -9.00 -0.29
CA TYR A 61 2.97 -9.55 1.04
C TYR A 61 3.11 -8.45 2.10
N PHE A 62 2.13 -8.34 2.99
CA PHE A 62 2.07 -7.40 4.09
C PHE A 62 2.59 -8.02 5.39
N LYS A 63 3.64 -7.41 5.96
CA LYS A 63 4.28 -7.83 7.21
C LYS A 63 3.59 -7.20 8.43
N ASP A 64 3.75 -7.82 9.59
CA ASP A 64 3.38 -7.23 10.88
C ASP A 64 4.47 -6.30 11.44
N ASP A 65 5.64 -6.27 10.79
CA ASP A 65 6.74 -5.40 11.19
C ASP A 65 6.34 -3.92 11.13
N ALA A 66 6.63 -3.19 12.19
CA ALA A 66 6.45 -1.75 12.30
C ALA A 66 7.79 -1.08 12.52
N THR A 67 8.06 -0.02 11.76
CA THR A 67 9.26 0.80 11.93
C THR A 67 8.89 2.27 12.00
N ALA A 68 9.64 3.04 12.76
CA ALA A 68 9.50 4.50 12.83
C ALA A 68 10.89 5.15 12.89
N PHE A 69 10.95 6.45 12.55
CA PHE A 69 12.18 7.26 12.60
C PHE A 69 13.34 6.61 11.83
N ASN A 70 13.14 6.32 10.54
CA ASN A 70 14.13 5.67 9.66
C ASN A 70 14.69 4.36 10.26
N ALA A 71 13.77 3.50 10.71
CA ALA A 71 14.06 2.21 11.35
C ALA A 71 14.86 2.27 12.68
N GLN A 72 14.99 3.44 13.31
CA GLN A 72 15.55 3.54 14.66
C GLN A 72 14.63 2.89 15.69
N LYS A 73 13.31 2.94 15.50
CA LYS A 73 12.35 2.20 16.30
C LYS A 73 11.78 1.05 15.47
N LYS A 74 11.86 -0.17 16.02
CA LYS A 74 11.36 -1.39 15.39
C LYS A 74 10.47 -2.14 16.38
N GLY A 75 9.44 -2.79 15.86
CA GLY A 75 8.51 -3.61 16.63
C GLY A 75 7.61 -4.42 15.71
N THR A 76 6.68 -5.13 16.30
CA THR A 76 5.67 -5.92 15.60
C THR A 76 4.30 -5.55 16.15
N ILE A 77 3.35 -5.24 15.26
CA ILE A 77 1.95 -5.02 15.62
C ILE A 77 1.17 -6.23 15.09
N SER A 78 0.69 -7.05 16.01
CA SER A 78 0.00 -8.30 15.65
C SER A 78 -1.23 -8.03 14.78
N GLY A 79 -1.32 -8.75 13.65
CA GLY A 79 -2.44 -8.60 12.71
C GLY A 79 -2.39 -7.38 11.78
N LYS A 80 -1.41 -6.49 11.96
CA LYS A 80 -1.27 -5.27 11.15
C LYS A 80 -1.27 -5.56 9.64
N GLY A 81 -0.48 -6.55 9.21
CA GLY A 81 -0.39 -6.90 7.78
C GLY A 81 -1.71 -7.37 7.19
N VAL A 82 -2.54 -8.08 7.97
CA VAL A 82 -3.88 -8.50 7.54
C VAL A 82 -4.79 -7.29 7.36
N ILE A 83 -4.78 -6.36 8.32
CA ILE A 83 -5.60 -5.15 8.29
C ILE A 83 -5.17 -4.25 7.13
N ASN A 84 -3.86 -3.99 6.99
CA ASN A 84 -3.33 -3.16 5.92
C ASN A 84 -3.68 -3.72 4.54
N ASN A 85 -3.57 -5.04 4.35
CA ASN A 85 -3.97 -5.70 3.12
C ASN A 85 -5.47 -5.46 2.80
N ARG A 86 -6.36 -5.59 3.79
CA ARG A 86 -7.81 -5.40 3.61
C ARG A 86 -8.18 -3.94 3.38
N VAL A 87 -7.60 -3.02 4.15
CA VAL A 87 -7.85 -1.57 3.98
C VAL A 87 -7.35 -1.10 2.63
N SER A 88 -6.15 -1.53 2.22
CA SER A 88 -5.59 -1.19 0.92
C SER A 88 -6.45 -1.71 -0.25
N GLU A 89 -6.90 -2.98 -0.22
CA GLU A 89 -7.86 -3.52 -1.18
C GLU A 89 -9.13 -2.67 -1.25
N HIS A 90 -9.72 -2.34 -0.09
CA HIS A 90 -10.96 -1.59 0.00
C HIS A 90 -10.83 -0.19 -0.64
N VAL A 91 -9.74 0.52 -0.32
CA VAL A 91 -9.49 1.86 -0.84
C VAL A 91 -9.18 1.81 -2.33
N PHE A 92 -8.24 0.97 -2.77
CA PHE A 92 -7.87 0.87 -4.19
C PHE A 92 -9.03 0.46 -5.09
N THR A 93 -9.88 -0.46 -4.64
CA THR A 93 -11.08 -0.85 -5.39
C THR A 93 -12.03 0.34 -5.59
N ARG A 94 -12.27 1.14 -4.55
CA ARG A 94 -13.13 2.31 -4.63
C ARG A 94 -12.55 3.43 -5.48
N LEU A 95 -11.24 3.67 -5.35
CA LEU A 95 -10.52 4.64 -6.18
C LEU A 95 -10.59 4.25 -7.66
N SER A 96 -10.50 2.96 -7.97
CA SER A 96 -10.67 2.48 -9.36
C SER A 96 -12.06 2.77 -9.90
N HIS A 97 -13.12 2.68 -9.08
CA HIS A 97 -14.49 3.00 -9.49
C HIS A 97 -14.70 4.49 -9.82
N ILE A 98 -13.91 5.39 -9.24
CA ILE A 98 -13.93 6.83 -9.58
C ILE A 98 -12.89 7.21 -10.64
N GLY A 99 -12.28 6.20 -11.31
CA GLY A 99 -11.37 6.40 -12.43
C GLY A 99 -9.94 6.77 -12.04
N ILE A 100 -9.50 6.47 -10.82
CA ILE A 100 -8.08 6.53 -10.45
C ILE A 100 -7.41 5.21 -10.85
N PRO A 101 -6.45 5.22 -11.78
CA PRO A 101 -5.73 4.02 -12.15
C PRO A 101 -4.82 3.55 -11.02
N THR A 102 -4.84 2.26 -10.72
CA THR A 102 -4.05 1.68 -9.62
C THR A 102 -3.29 0.43 -10.06
N HIS A 103 -2.24 0.10 -9.34
CA HIS A 103 -1.50 -1.15 -9.57
C HIS A 103 -2.24 -2.38 -9.01
N PHE A 104 -3.22 -2.20 -8.14
CA PHE A 104 -3.98 -3.27 -7.52
C PHE A 104 -4.78 -4.07 -8.56
N ILE A 105 -4.69 -5.40 -8.51
CA ILE A 105 -5.47 -6.32 -9.34
C ILE A 105 -6.53 -7.01 -8.48
N ARG A 106 -6.09 -7.74 -7.45
CA ARG A 106 -7.00 -8.42 -6.51
C ARG A 106 -6.25 -8.90 -5.27
N ARG A 107 -6.98 -9.11 -4.19
CA ARG A 107 -6.46 -9.80 -3.01
C ARG A 107 -6.37 -11.31 -3.27
N LEU A 108 -5.29 -11.93 -2.85
CA LEU A 108 -5.04 -13.37 -2.97
C LEU A 108 -5.43 -14.11 -1.69
N ASN A 109 -5.07 -13.57 -0.54
CA ASN A 109 -5.35 -14.14 0.78
C ASN A 109 -5.31 -13.04 1.85
N MET A 110 -5.22 -13.43 3.12
CA MET A 110 -5.25 -12.48 4.24
C MET A 110 -4.08 -11.47 4.23
N ARG A 111 -2.93 -11.82 3.61
CA ARG A 111 -1.71 -11.00 3.65
C ARG A 111 -1.14 -10.66 2.29
N GLU A 112 -1.75 -11.16 1.20
CA GLU A 112 -1.18 -11.01 -0.13
C GLU A 112 -2.16 -10.38 -1.11
N GLN A 113 -1.63 -9.52 -1.97
CA GLN A 113 -2.30 -8.94 -3.13
C GLN A 113 -1.54 -9.26 -4.40
N LEU A 114 -2.26 -9.48 -5.49
CA LEU A 114 -1.72 -9.44 -6.84
C LEU A 114 -1.77 -8.01 -7.33
N ILE A 115 -0.65 -7.51 -7.80
CA ILE A 115 -0.49 -6.14 -8.27
C ILE A 115 0.21 -6.13 -9.64
N ARG A 116 0.03 -5.06 -10.41
CA ARG A 116 0.82 -4.77 -11.61
C ARG A 116 2.23 -4.38 -11.20
N GLN A 117 3.21 -4.88 -11.93
CA GLN A 117 4.58 -4.39 -11.82
C GLN A 117 4.65 -2.99 -12.45
N VAL A 118 5.22 -2.05 -11.72
CA VAL A 118 5.41 -0.67 -12.17
C VAL A 118 6.83 -0.22 -11.86
N GLU A 119 7.34 0.74 -12.61
CA GLU A 119 8.54 1.48 -12.24
C GLU A 119 8.14 2.59 -11.28
N ILE A 120 8.55 2.49 -10.03
CA ILE A 120 8.20 3.50 -9.01
C ILE A 120 8.87 4.83 -9.35
N VAL A 121 8.07 5.90 -9.41
CA VAL A 121 8.58 7.27 -9.41
C VAL A 121 9.25 7.51 -8.06
N PRO A 122 10.53 7.93 -8.00
CA PRO A 122 11.27 8.01 -6.73
C PRO A 122 10.85 9.21 -5.86
N ILE A 123 9.54 9.46 -5.78
CA ILE A 123 8.91 10.57 -5.05
C ILE A 123 7.79 10.01 -4.17
N GLU A 124 7.83 10.34 -2.89
CA GLU A 124 6.69 10.21 -1.99
C GLU A 124 5.87 11.50 -2.04
N VAL A 125 4.57 11.38 -2.23
CA VAL A 125 3.62 12.50 -2.23
C VAL A 125 2.88 12.50 -0.90
N ILE A 126 3.06 13.56 -0.12
CA ILE A 126 2.39 13.73 1.16
C ILE A 126 1.23 14.70 0.98
N VAL A 127 0.02 14.24 1.22
CA VAL A 127 -1.20 15.05 1.14
C VAL A 127 -1.64 15.41 2.56
N ARG A 128 -1.81 16.71 2.85
CA ARG A 128 -2.13 17.18 4.20
C ARG A 128 -3.38 18.04 4.24
N ASN A 129 -4.25 17.75 5.18
CA ASN A 129 -5.48 18.50 5.47
C ASN A 129 -5.40 19.21 6.82
N VAL A 130 -4.57 18.70 7.73
CA VAL A 130 -4.39 19.21 9.09
C VAL A 130 -2.90 19.22 9.41
N ALA A 131 -2.44 20.23 10.13
CA ALA A 131 -1.06 20.30 10.59
C ALA A 131 -0.76 19.17 11.58
N ALA A 132 0.20 18.32 11.25
CA ALA A 132 0.65 17.22 12.12
C ALA A 132 2.08 16.78 11.78
N GLY A 133 2.71 16.06 12.69
CA GLY A 133 3.99 15.41 12.48
C GLY A 133 5.10 16.35 12.06
N SER A 134 5.75 16.09 10.90
CA SER A 134 6.89 16.89 10.43
C SER A 134 6.49 18.31 10.01
N LEU A 135 5.29 18.53 9.51
CA LEU A 135 4.82 19.87 9.12
C LEU A 135 4.74 20.80 10.35
N SER A 136 4.06 20.33 11.41
CA SER A 136 3.93 21.09 12.67
C SER A 136 5.30 21.44 13.26
N LYS A 137 6.23 20.47 13.28
CA LYS A 137 7.58 20.67 13.81
C LYS A 137 8.40 21.65 12.97
N ARG A 138 8.30 21.53 11.63
CA ARG A 138 9.13 22.32 10.70
C ARG A 138 8.68 23.78 10.61
N LEU A 139 7.37 24.03 10.68
CA LEU A 139 6.80 25.36 10.53
C LEU A 139 6.33 26.00 11.84
N GLY A 140 6.45 25.29 12.99
CA GLY A 140 5.99 25.78 14.28
C GLY A 140 4.47 25.94 14.37
N ILE A 141 3.70 25.22 13.55
CA ILE A 141 2.23 25.24 13.56
C ILE A 141 1.73 24.25 14.59
N GLU A 142 0.77 24.64 15.40
CA GLU A 142 0.15 23.77 16.40
C GLU A 142 -0.46 22.52 15.75
N GLU A 143 -0.16 21.36 16.32
CA GLU A 143 -0.73 20.08 15.84
C GLU A 143 -2.27 20.09 15.99
N GLY A 144 -2.96 19.70 14.94
CA GLY A 144 -4.41 19.70 14.89
C GLY A 144 -5.02 20.94 14.22
N THR A 145 -4.20 21.95 13.88
CA THR A 145 -4.65 23.13 13.13
C THR A 145 -5.12 22.71 11.73
N PRO A 146 -6.39 22.92 11.35
CA PRO A 146 -6.85 22.70 9.99
C PRO A 146 -6.07 23.60 9.00
N LEU A 147 -5.65 23.05 7.88
CA LEU A 147 -5.01 23.85 6.83
C LEU A 147 -6.10 24.56 6.01
N PRO A 148 -5.86 25.79 5.56
CA PRO A 148 -6.83 26.53 4.75
C PRO A 148 -7.08 25.88 3.39
N HIS A 149 -6.12 25.11 2.88
CA HIS A 149 -6.18 24.35 1.63
C HIS A 149 -5.44 23.03 1.82
N THR A 150 -5.81 22.02 1.03
CA THR A 150 -5.02 20.79 0.93
C THR A 150 -3.61 21.13 0.47
N LEU A 151 -2.62 20.67 1.21
CA LEU A 151 -1.21 20.87 0.92
C LEU A 151 -0.62 19.60 0.33
N LEU A 152 0.07 19.72 -0.81
CA LEU A 152 0.91 18.68 -1.36
C LEU A 152 2.37 18.98 -1.02
N GLU A 153 3.09 17.98 -0.53
CA GLU A 153 4.53 18.00 -0.34
C GLU A 153 5.15 16.79 -1.02
N TYR A 154 6.37 16.96 -1.49
CA TYR A 154 7.13 15.91 -2.17
C TYR A 154 8.37 15.59 -1.38
N CYS A 155 8.66 14.30 -1.21
CA CYS A 155 9.90 13.83 -0.63
C CYS A 155 10.62 12.94 -1.64
N TYR A 156 11.93 13.09 -1.75
CA TYR A 156 12.75 12.16 -2.51
C TYR A 156 12.84 10.84 -1.75
N LYS A 157 12.45 9.75 -2.40
CA LYS A 157 12.36 8.42 -1.82
C LYS A 157 13.75 7.79 -1.70
N ASP A 158 14.45 8.12 -0.64
CA ASP A 158 15.74 7.54 -0.28
C ASP A 158 15.87 7.42 1.24
N ASP A 159 15.67 6.21 1.76
CA ASP A 159 15.77 5.90 3.19
C ASP A 159 17.11 6.31 3.80
N SER A 160 18.20 6.27 3.04
CA SER A 160 19.55 6.62 3.53
C SER A 160 19.71 8.12 3.76
N LEU A 161 18.93 8.93 3.05
CA LEU A 161 18.86 10.39 3.19
C LEU A 161 17.73 10.83 4.12
N GLY A 162 16.88 9.90 4.57
CA GLY A 162 15.74 10.20 5.42
C GLY A 162 14.55 10.78 4.70
N ASP A 163 14.37 10.45 3.43
CA ASP A 163 13.28 10.90 2.56
C ASP A 163 13.13 12.44 2.58
N PRO A 164 14.15 13.19 2.15
CA PRO A 164 14.18 14.65 2.28
C PRO A 164 13.08 15.31 1.46
N LEU A 165 12.52 16.39 2.02
CA LEU A 165 11.57 17.24 1.31
C LEU A 165 12.26 17.91 0.11
N VAL A 166 11.59 17.89 -1.05
CA VAL A 166 12.08 18.47 -2.30
C VAL A 166 11.01 19.35 -2.95
N ALA A 167 11.45 20.32 -3.74
CA ALA A 167 10.58 21.12 -4.58
C ALA A 167 10.41 20.46 -5.96
N GLU A 168 9.38 20.87 -6.71
CA GLU A 168 9.16 20.37 -8.08
C GLU A 168 10.34 20.69 -9.00
N GLU A 169 11.04 21.78 -8.77
CA GLU A 169 12.26 22.15 -9.51
C GLU A 169 13.38 21.13 -9.32
N HIS A 170 13.52 20.55 -8.12
CA HIS A 170 14.47 19.45 -7.90
C HIS A 170 14.06 18.22 -8.70
N ILE A 171 12.76 17.87 -8.70
CA ILE A 171 12.22 16.70 -9.42
C ILE A 171 12.53 16.82 -10.91
N ALA A 172 12.24 17.98 -11.49
CA ALA A 172 12.50 18.26 -12.90
C ALA A 172 14.01 18.30 -13.21
N CYS A 173 14.81 18.98 -12.36
CA CYS A 173 16.25 19.14 -12.56
C CYS A 173 16.99 17.80 -12.57
N PHE A 174 16.60 16.86 -11.69
CA PHE A 174 17.22 15.54 -11.60
C PHE A 174 16.54 14.47 -12.48
N GLY A 175 15.48 14.85 -13.22
CA GLY A 175 14.79 13.94 -14.12
C GLY A 175 14.08 12.78 -13.42
N TRP A 176 13.64 12.98 -12.17
CA TRP A 176 12.91 11.95 -11.42
C TRP A 176 11.49 11.75 -11.96
N ALA A 177 10.86 12.83 -12.42
CA ALA A 177 9.60 12.83 -13.16
C ALA A 177 9.56 14.02 -14.14
N THR A 178 8.80 13.87 -15.23
CA THR A 178 8.52 14.98 -16.15
C THR A 178 7.48 15.93 -15.57
N GLN A 179 7.33 17.10 -16.17
CA GLN A 179 6.32 18.06 -15.75
C GLN A 179 4.90 17.51 -15.96
N GLU A 180 4.67 16.78 -17.05
CA GLU A 180 3.38 16.12 -17.32
C GLU A 180 3.08 15.05 -16.27
N GLU A 181 4.06 14.21 -15.93
CA GLU A 181 3.91 13.22 -14.86
C GLU A 181 3.59 13.86 -13.52
N MET A 182 4.23 14.97 -13.18
CA MET A 182 3.95 15.72 -11.93
C MET A 182 2.55 16.34 -11.93
N GLN A 183 2.04 16.81 -13.07
CA GLN A 183 0.65 17.28 -13.21
C GLN A 183 -0.34 16.14 -12.99
N ASP A 184 -0.10 14.97 -13.58
CA ASP A 184 -0.93 13.78 -13.39
C ASP A 184 -0.92 13.33 -11.92
N ILE A 185 0.27 13.26 -11.31
CA ILE A 185 0.44 12.88 -9.90
C ILE A 185 -0.33 13.83 -8.99
N SER A 186 -0.15 15.15 -9.16
CA SER A 186 -0.79 16.17 -8.33
C SER A 186 -2.31 16.14 -8.47
N SER A 187 -2.80 16.03 -9.72
CA SER A 187 -4.23 15.94 -10.02
C SER A 187 -4.85 14.68 -9.39
N MET A 188 -4.20 13.52 -9.52
CA MET A 188 -4.65 12.29 -8.88
C MET A 188 -4.61 12.39 -7.35
N ALA A 189 -3.54 12.96 -6.78
CA ALA A 189 -3.40 13.11 -5.33
C ALA A 189 -4.54 13.93 -4.71
N ILE A 190 -4.93 15.05 -5.33
CA ILE A 190 -6.08 15.86 -4.89
C ILE A 190 -7.39 15.07 -5.00
N ARG A 191 -7.66 14.42 -6.13
CA ARG A 191 -8.88 13.61 -6.31
C ARG A 191 -8.96 12.45 -5.32
N ILE A 192 -7.82 11.80 -5.01
CA ILE A 192 -7.73 10.76 -3.99
C ILE A 192 -8.04 11.35 -2.62
N ASN A 193 -7.48 12.53 -2.30
CA ASN A 193 -7.75 13.23 -1.05
C ASN A 193 -9.25 13.52 -0.85
N ASP A 194 -9.89 14.12 -1.84
CA ASP A 194 -11.31 14.49 -1.76
C ASP A 194 -12.19 13.26 -1.50
N PHE A 195 -11.91 12.16 -2.23
CA PHE A 195 -12.62 10.91 -2.04
C PHE A 195 -12.38 10.32 -0.64
N MET A 196 -11.13 10.24 -0.20
CA MET A 196 -10.76 9.64 1.09
C MET A 196 -11.26 10.47 2.27
N CYS A 197 -11.23 11.79 2.19
CA CYS A 197 -11.79 12.66 3.22
C CYS A 197 -13.29 12.36 3.43
N GLY A 198 -14.06 12.26 2.34
CA GLY A 198 -15.47 11.90 2.42
C GLY A 198 -15.71 10.50 2.96
N MET A 199 -14.93 9.52 2.49
CA MET A 199 -15.03 8.12 2.92
C MET A 199 -14.76 7.96 4.42
N PHE A 200 -13.68 8.55 4.93
CA PHE A 200 -13.34 8.47 6.36
C PHE A 200 -14.26 9.30 7.24
N ALA A 201 -14.68 10.50 6.80
CA ALA A 201 -15.62 11.33 7.54
C ALA A 201 -16.96 10.61 7.73
N ALA A 202 -17.43 9.85 6.74
CA ALA A 202 -18.68 9.09 6.84
C ALA A 202 -18.68 8.02 7.94
N ILE A 203 -17.51 7.63 8.44
CA ILE A 203 -17.34 6.64 9.51
C ILE A 203 -16.75 7.26 10.80
N GLY A 204 -16.84 8.59 10.94
CA GLY A 204 -16.37 9.31 12.13
C GLY A 204 -14.85 9.42 12.27
N ILE A 205 -14.11 9.31 11.17
CA ILE A 205 -12.65 9.42 11.15
C ILE A 205 -12.22 10.66 10.35
N ARG A 206 -11.31 11.46 10.92
CA ARG A 206 -10.68 12.58 10.23
C ARG A 206 -9.39 12.09 9.55
N LEU A 207 -9.30 12.28 8.22
CA LEU A 207 -8.07 12.09 7.47
C LEU A 207 -7.20 13.34 7.63
N VAL A 208 -6.15 13.22 8.41
CA VAL A 208 -5.23 14.34 8.76
C VAL A 208 -4.22 14.55 7.65
N ASP A 209 -3.48 13.53 7.32
CA ASP A 209 -2.56 13.47 6.19
C ASP A 209 -2.32 12.00 5.77
N PHE A 210 -1.75 11.83 4.60
CA PHE A 210 -1.35 10.52 4.12
C PHE A 210 -0.27 10.61 3.05
N LYS A 211 0.42 9.48 2.84
CA LYS A 211 1.47 9.31 1.84
C LYS A 211 0.93 8.50 0.66
N LEU A 212 1.28 8.95 -0.55
CA LEU A 212 1.05 8.22 -1.80
C LEU A 212 2.38 7.96 -2.51
N GLU A 213 2.44 6.84 -3.21
CA GLU A 213 3.50 6.53 -4.16
C GLU A 213 2.87 6.24 -5.53
N PHE A 214 3.55 6.65 -6.58
CA PHE A 214 3.10 6.46 -7.96
C PHE A 214 4.15 5.68 -8.74
N GLY A 215 3.70 5.02 -9.80
CA GLY A 215 4.60 4.28 -10.68
C GLY A 215 4.19 4.41 -12.13
N ARG A 216 5.16 4.20 -13.03
CA ARG A 216 4.97 4.11 -14.47
C ARG A 216 4.57 2.70 -14.83
N LEU A 217 3.38 2.55 -15.40
CA LEU A 217 2.94 1.31 -16.01
C LEU A 217 3.22 1.39 -17.50
N PHE A 218 4.06 0.50 -18.00
CA PHE A 218 4.40 0.43 -19.41
C PHE A 218 3.43 -0.48 -20.18
N ASP A 219 3.03 -0.03 -21.37
CA ASP A 219 2.26 -0.78 -22.36
C ASP A 219 2.93 -0.56 -23.72
N GLY A 220 3.86 -1.43 -24.08
CA GLY A 220 4.77 -1.21 -25.21
C GLY A 220 5.63 0.03 -24.97
N ASP A 221 5.62 0.95 -25.94
CA ASP A 221 6.38 2.20 -25.91
C ASP A 221 5.68 3.33 -25.08
N PHE A 222 4.47 3.08 -24.61
CA PHE A 222 3.71 4.05 -23.83
C PHE A 222 3.83 3.75 -22.34
N SER A 223 3.90 4.82 -21.56
CA SER A 223 3.80 4.73 -20.11
C SER A 223 2.70 5.65 -19.59
N ARG A 224 2.11 5.27 -18.48
CA ARG A 224 1.16 6.11 -17.75
C ARG A 224 1.41 6.02 -16.27
N ILE A 225 1.17 7.12 -15.57
CA ILE A 225 1.25 7.17 -14.12
C ILE A 225 0.03 6.48 -13.52
N ILE A 226 0.26 5.60 -12.56
CA ILE A 226 -0.78 4.95 -11.76
C ILE A 226 -0.41 4.98 -10.28
N LEU A 227 -1.44 4.94 -9.42
CA LEU A 227 -1.26 4.83 -7.99
C LEU A 227 -0.69 3.45 -7.64
N ALA A 228 0.33 3.43 -6.79
CA ALA A 228 1.06 2.24 -6.35
C ALA A 228 1.13 2.15 -4.83
N ASP A 229 1.99 1.27 -4.32
CA ASP A 229 2.26 1.00 -2.91
C ASP A 229 1.02 0.53 -2.13
N GLU A 230 0.63 1.22 -1.07
CA GLU A 230 -0.54 0.92 -0.25
C GLU A 230 -1.21 2.21 0.23
N ILE A 231 -2.51 2.13 0.54
CA ILE A 231 -3.20 3.09 1.39
C ILE A 231 -3.74 2.33 2.60
N SER A 232 -3.19 2.63 3.78
CA SER A 232 -3.49 1.91 5.01
C SER A 232 -3.21 2.80 6.23
N PRO A 233 -3.57 2.37 7.44
CA PRO A 233 -3.19 3.09 8.66
C PRO A 233 -1.68 3.26 8.87
N ASP A 234 -0.83 2.52 8.14
CA ASP A 234 0.63 2.74 8.15
C ASP A 234 1.04 4.03 7.42
N GLY A 235 0.35 4.35 6.34
CA GLY A 235 0.61 5.52 5.50
C GLY A 235 -0.28 6.72 5.76
N CYS A 236 -1.34 6.58 6.58
CA CYS A 236 -2.30 7.62 6.89
C CYS A 236 -2.22 8.05 8.35
N ARG A 237 -2.48 9.33 8.66
CA ARG A 237 -2.90 9.79 9.98
C ARG A 237 -4.42 9.88 10.03
N LEU A 238 -4.98 9.08 10.91
CA LEU A 238 -6.42 8.89 11.06
C LEU A 238 -6.79 9.19 12.51
N TRP A 239 -7.60 10.24 12.72
CA TRP A 239 -8.02 10.62 14.05
C TRP A 239 -9.53 10.46 14.19
N ASP A 240 -9.97 9.94 15.32
CA ASP A 240 -11.38 9.93 15.67
C ASP A 240 -11.91 11.38 15.73
N ILE A 241 -13.05 11.65 15.09
CA ILE A 241 -13.58 13.01 14.98
C ILE A 241 -14.08 13.53 16.34
N GLU A 242 -14.64 12.66 17.17
CA GLU A 242 -15.25 13.05 18.45
C GLU A 242 -14.21 13.17 19.56
N THR A 243 -13.31 12.19 19.65
CA THR A 243 -12.36 12.08 20.76
C THR A 243 -10.98 12.66 20.44
N GLY A 244 -10.64 12.80 19.17
CA GLY A 244 -9.28 13.16 18.72
C GLY A 244 -8.26 12.02 18.87
N GLU A 245 -8.71 10.82 19.23
CA GLU A 245 -7.85 9.66 19.40
C GLU A 245 -7.18 9.27 18.07
N LYS A 246 -5.90 8.90 18.17
CA LYS A 246 -5.11 8.47 16.99
C LYS A 246 -5.39 7.00 16.69
N LEU A 247 -5.85 6.70 15.47
CA LEU A 247 -6.22 5.37 15.00
C LEU A 247 -5.21 4.82 13.97
N ASP A 248 -3.98 5.27 14.04
CA ASP A 248 -2.93 5.04 13.04
C ASP A 248 -1.56 4.73 13.67
N LYS A 249 -0.54 4.68 12.84
CA LYS A 249 0.85 4.37 13.22
C LYS A 249 1.46 5.37 14.21
N ASP A 250 0.88 6.55 14.42
CA ASP A 250 1.38 7.50 15.41
C ASP A 250 1.27 6.94 16.84
N ARG A 251 0.38 5.98 17.11
CA ARG A 251 0.37 5.26 18.39
C ARG A 251 1.71 4.56 18.63
N PHE A 252 2.20 3.83 17.62
CA PHE A 252 3.51 3.19 17.69
C PHE A 252 4.66 4.20 17.73
N ARG A 253 4.59 5.27 16.92
CA ARG A 253 5.64 6.31 16.90
C ARG A 253 5.81 7.00 18.24
N ARG A 254 4.71 7.20 18.99
CA ARG A 254 4.64 8.01 20.22
C ARG A 254 4.50 7.18 21.51
N ASP A 255 4.60 5.86 21.44
CA ASP A 255 4.44 4.95 22.57
C ASP A 255 3.10 5.11 23.31
N LEU A 256 2.00 5.29 22.56
CA LEU A 256 0.67 5.48 23.13
C LEU A 256 0.00 4.17 23.54
N GLY A 257 0.51 3.03 23.05
CA GLY A 257 -0.09 1.71 23.24
C GLY A 257 -1.39 1.51 22.45
N GLY A 258 -1.95 0.30 22.47
CA GLY A 258 -3.21 -0.01 21.79
C GLY A 258 -3.15 0.10 20.26
N GLU A 259 -1.97 -0.18 19.68
CA GLU A 259 -1.76 -0.06 18.24
C GLU A 259 -2.62 -1.05 17.45
N ALA A 260 -2.70 -2.31 17.91
CA ALA A 260 -3.47 -3.34 17.23
C ALA A 260 -4.97 -3.02 17.26
N GLU A 261 -5.47 -2.59 18.40
CA GLU A 261 -6.87 -2.17 18.61
C GLU A 261 -7.23 -0.97 17.72
N ALA A 262 -6.34 0.02 17.60
CA ALA A 262 -6.57 1.17 16.74
C ALA A 262 -6.69 0.78 15.25
N TYR A 263 -5.84 -0.11 14.75
CA TYR A 263 -5.94 -0.63 13.38
C TYR A 263 -7.22 -1.45 13.18
N GLN A 264 -7.60 -2.27 14.17
CA GLN A 264 -8.85 -3.03 14.15
C GLN A 264 -10.07 -2.10 14.11
N GLU A 265 -10.05 -1.01 14.87
CA GLU A 265 -11.14 -0.03 14.89
C GLU A 265 -11.34 0.63 13.52
N VAL A 266 -10.26 1.01 12.83
CA VAL A 266 -10.35 1.51 11.44
C VAL A 266 -10.99 0.46 10.54
N ALA A 267 -10.52 -0.79 10.61
CA ALA A 267 -11.06 -1.86 9.79
C ALA A 267 -12.54 -2.16 10.12
N ARG A 268 -12.91 -2.14 11.39
CA ARG A 268 -14.29 -2.33 11.85
C ARG A 268 -15.22 -1.25 11.31
N ARG A 269 -14.85 0.03 11.45
CA ARG A 269 -15.64 1.16 10.94
C ARG A 269 -15.79 1.15 9.41
N LEU A 270 -14.77 0.64 8.71
CA LEU A 270 -14.84 0.43 7.26
C LEU A 270 -15.69 -0.80 6.84
N GLY A 271 -16.23 -1.57 7.81
CA GLY A 271 -16.99 -2.79 7.54
C GLY A 271 -16.11 -3.95 7.05
N LEU A 272 -14.84 -3.97 7.39
CA LEU A 272 -13.86 -4.98 6.94
C LEU A 272 -13.62 -6.09 7.95
N MET A 273 -14.11 -5.94 9.18
CA MET A 273 -14.07 -6.96 10.23
C MET A 273 -15.50 -7.41 10.51
N PRO A 274 -15.73 -8.70 10.84
CA PRO A 274 -17.04 -9.12 11.35
C PRO A 274 -17.36 -8.30 12.60
N ASP A 275 -18.60 -7.82 12.72
CA ASP A 275 -19.07 -7.31 14.00
C ASP A 275 -18.98 -8.42 15.04
N GLU A 276 -18.56 -8.09 16.27
CA GLU A 276 -18.51 -9.07 17.38
C GLU A 276 -19.88 -9.74 17.62
N SER A 277 -20.95 -9.03 17.28
CA SER A 277 -22.31 -9.58 17.31
C SER A 277 -22.57 -10.67 16.26
N GLU A 278 -21.98 -10.56 15.05
CA GLU A 278 -22.09 -11.59 14.01
C GLU A 278 -21.24 -12.81 14.33
N GLY A 279 -20.06 -12.62 14.92
CA GLY A 279 -19.20 -13.70 15.42
C GLY A 279 -19.90 -14.54 16.49
N ALA A 280 -20.58 -13.90 17.43
CA ALA A 280 -21.35 -14.58 18.47
C ALA A 280 -22.58 -15.32 17.93
N VAL A 281 -23.23 -14.81 16.89
CA VAL A 281 -24.36 -15.48 16.22
C VAL A 281 -23.86 -16.71 15.43
N LEU A 282 -22.76 -16.61 14.71
CA LEU A 282 -22.16 -17.73 14.00
C LEU A 282 -21.67 -18.83 14.94
N ASP A 283 -21.12 -18.49 16.10
CA ASP A 283 -20.72 -19.45 17.13
C ASP A 283 -21.94 -20.12 17.77
N MET A 284 -23.03 -19.39 18.03
CA MET A 284 -24.27 -19.96 18.54
C MET A 284 -24.95 -20.91 17.53
N VAL A 285 -24.94 -20.54 16.26
CA VAL A 285 -25.50 -21.41 15.18
C VAL A 285 -24.63 -22.66 15.00
N SER A 286 -23.30 -22.52 15.00
CA SER A 286 -22.37 -23.64 14.89
C SER A 286 -22.46 -24.58 16.10
N HIS A 287 -22.68 -24.06 17.30
CA HIS A 287 -22.85 -24.83 18.52
C HIS A 287 -24.19 -25.61 18.56
N ARG A 288 -25.28 -25.02 18.02
CA ARG A 288 -26.57 -25.67 17.85
C ARG A 288 -26.52 -26.82 16.84
N LEU A 289 -25.82 -26.65 15.73
CA LEU A 289 -25.65 -27.67 14.71
C LEU A 289 -24.79 -28.88 15.17
N ARG A 290 -23.88 -28.65 16.14
CA ARG A 290 -23.08 -29.73 16.75
C ARG A 290 -23.82 -30.51 17.84
N LYS A 291 -24.87 -29.97 18.46
CA LYS A 291 -25.68 -30.61 19.50
C LYS A 291 -26.92 -31.29 18.97
N GLY A 292 -27.21 -31.21 17.67
CA GLY A 292 -28.36 -31.83 17.00
C GLY A 292 -28.04 -33.10 16.23
N LYS A 293 -26.89 -33.76 16.53
CA LYS A 293 -26.52 -35.05 16.01
C LYS A 293 -26.40 -36.07 17.13
#